data_23141d7ac199bf1e3ab9fba19f2b4667
#
_entry.id   23141d7ac199bf1e3ab9fba19f2b4667
#
_cell.length_a   1.000
_cell.length_b   1.000
_cell.length_c   1.000
_cell.angle_alpha   90.00
_cell.angle_beta   90.00
_cell.angle_gamma   90.00
#
_symmetry.space_group_name_H-M   'P 1'
#
loop_
_entity.id
_entity.type
_entity.pdbx_description
1 polymer ?
#
loop_
_entity_poly.entity_id
_entity_poly.type
_entity_poly.pdbx_seq_one_letter_code
_entity_poly.pdbx_strand_id
1 'polypeptide(L)'
;MPKRRETRLPENHQANWYPPWAPRFWNGMRMLDYGRLLYANQFRIHPTRLPMAIMIGCCSVINSCLSAIQTLCYERTIRNSQFDRPPIFIVGHWRSGTTLLHELMSLDPRMAFPNNYEVFVPHHFLVSRMFLQPLILLLLPPTRPMDTMPMRVELPQEDDFALCAMGGPTPYRRIAFPNQPNDDYLQLDADNLEQAQETELFKCLNKFYRALTVRHQKQLVLKSPPHTGRIAKLAKWFPGAKFIHLSRDPNQLVPSTIRLWQTLDQVQGVQPAKYDGDWLLEYIRKNKEIMYGSYLRDRAQLPADQLVEIKFEELVADPLAQMQTIYEQLELGEFESNRDNIKQYFERRGDHKKNENKLNPELESWIDANWHDYKQQFGYH
;
A
#
# COMPACT_ATOMS: atom_id res chain seq x y z
N MET A 1 16.86 -12.66 -37.23
CA MET A 1 16.02 -12.28 -36.11
C MET A 1 16.11 -10.76 -35.95
N PRO A 2 15.04 -9.97 -36.02
CA PRO A 2 15.12 -8.54 -35.78
C PRO A 2 15.53 -8.34 -34.33
N LYS A 3 16.54 -7.48 -34.09
CA LYS A 3 16.92 -7.02 -32.74
C LYS A 3 15.68 -6.42 -32.11
N ARG A 4 15.16 -6.99 -31.01
CA ARG A 4 14.15 -6.33 -30.17
C ARG A 4 14.71 -4.95 -29.80
N ARG A 5 14.00 -3.89 -30.18
CA ARG A 5 14.29 -2.56 -29.66
C ARG A 5 14.02 -2.60 -28.17
N GLU A 6 15.07 -2.47 -27.37
CA GLU A 6 14.93 -2.29 -25.93
C GLU A 6 14.12 -1.02 -25.68
N THR A 7 12.97 -1.16 -25.04
CA THR A 7 12.18 0.01 -24.61
C THR A 7 13.03 0.77 -23.60
N ARG A 8 13.50 1.96 -23.98
CA ARG A 8 14.29 2.79 -23.06
C ARG A 8 13.37 3.27 -21.93
N LEU A 9 13.49 2.67 -20.76
CA LEU A 9 12.88 3.23 -19.55
C LEU A 9 13.36 4.69 -19.34
N PRO A 10 12.54 5.54 -18.70
CA PRO A 10 13.03 6.81 -18.17
C PRO A 10 14.32 6.55 -17.38
N GLU A 11 15.31 7.43 -17.54
CA GLU A 11 16.62 7.32 -16.87
C GLU A 11 16.42 6.91 -15.40
N ASN A 12 17.27 5.99 -14.90
CA ASN A 12 17.23 5.49 -13.53
C ASN A 12 17.07 6.67 -12.55
N HIS A 13 15.86 6.81 -12.02
CA HIS A 13 15.60 7.83 -11.03
C HIS A 13 16.42 7.49 -9.78
N GLN A 14 17.35 8.38 -9.41
CA GLN A 14 18.04 8.23 -8.15
C GLN A 14 17.01 8.37 -7.02
N ALA A 15 16.82 7.28 -6.26
CA ALA A 15 16.02 7.34 -5.06
C ALA A 15 16.55 8.45 -4.14
N ASN A 16 15.66 9.16 -3.45
CA ASN A 16 16.08 10.04 -2.37
C ASN A 16 16.92 9.23 -1.38
N TRP A 17 17.91 9.90 -0.77
CA TRP A 17 18.77 9.24 0.19
C TRP A 17 17.95 8.57 1.30
N TYR A 18 18.13 7.25 1.44
CA TYR A 18 17.46 6.46 2.45
C TYR A 18 18.51 5.82 3.34
N PRO A 19 18.64 6.25 4.60
CA PRO A 19 19.70 5.81 5.49
C PRO A 19 19.73 4.29 5.67
N PRO A 20 20.91 3.66 5.85
CA PRO A 20 21.01 2.22 6.13
C PRO A 20 20.23 1.78 7.38
N TRP A 21 20.12 2.65 8.38
CA TRP A 21 19.41 2.40 9.63
C TRP A 21 17.90 2.72 9.58
N ALA A 22 17.42 3.38 8.52
CA ALA A 22 16.00 3.69 8.41
C ALA A 22 15.16 2.41 8.30
N PRO A 23 13.96 2.38 8.91
CA PRO A 23 13.13 1.18 8.95
C PRO A 23 12.78 0.65 7.56
N ARG A 24 12.90 -0.65 7.37
CA ARG A 24 12.42 -1.39 6.20
C ARG A 24 11.10 -2.07 6.53
N PHE A 25 10.34 -2.47 5.52
CA PHE A 25 9.08 -3.21 5.71
C PHE A 25 9.28 -4.49 6.54
N TRP A 26 10.48 -5.07 6.47
CA TRP A 26 10.84 -6.32 7.12
C TRP A 26 11.26 -6.16 8.58
N ASN A 27 11.56 -4.93 9.03
CA ASN A 27 12.01 -4.70 10.42
C ASN A 27 10.93 -5.02 11.47
N GLY A 28 9.66 -5.02 11.08
CA GLY A 28 8.53 -5.40 11.94
C GLY A 28 8.27 -6.91 12.04
N MET A 29 8.97 -7.73 11.27
CA MET A 29 8.78 -9.19 11.29
C MET A 29 9.16 -9.81 12.63
N ARG A 30 8.44 -10.87 13.03
CA ARG A 30 8.87 -11.76 14.10
C ARG A 30 9.94 -12.75 13.59
N MET A 31 10.67 -13.35 14.47
CA MET A 31 11.77 -14.27 14.15
C MET A 31 11.33 -15.42 13.22
N LEU A 32 10.17 -16.03 13.48
CA LEU A 32 9.66 -17.13 12.64
C LEU A 32 9.25 -16.62 11.24
N ASP A 33 8.64 -15.45 11.14
CA ASP A 33 8.19 -14.88 9.86
C ASP A 33 9.40 -14.47 9.00
N TYR A 34 10.41 -13.87 9.61
CA TYR A 34 11.67 -13.54 8.95
C TYR A 34 12.44 -14.81 8.53
N GLY A 35 12.52 -15.80 9.40
CA GLY A 35 13.12 -17.09 9.08
C GLY A 35 12.46 -17.79 7.90
N ARG A 36 11.12 -17.78 7.84
CA ARG A 36 10.36 -18.30 6.69
C ARG A 36 10.64 -17.53 5.39
N LEU A 37 10.72 -16.18 5.46
CA LEU A 37 11.06 -15.35 4.31
C LEU A 37 12.46 -15.70 3.77
N LEU A 38 13.44 -15.83 4.65
CA LEU A 38 14.81 -16.21 4.26
C LEU A 38 14.87 -17.64 3.70
N TYR A 39 14.21 -18.59 4.34
CA TYR A 39 14.18 -19.98 3.91
C TYR A 39 13.52 -20.14 2.52
N ALA A 40 12.38 -19.51 2.31
CA ALA A 40 11.68 -19.52 1.00
C ALA A 40 12.54 -18.96 -0.13
N ASN A 41 13.48 -18.06 0.18
CA ASN A 41 14.42 -17.47 -0.78
C ASN A 41 15.85 -18.05 -0.66
N GLN A 42 16.00 -19.24 -0.05
CA GLN A 42 17.26 -19.99 0.04
C GLN A 42 18.41 -19.18 0.66
N PHE A 43 18.10 -18.23 1.55
CA PHE A 43 19.07 -17.34 2.19
C PHE A 43 19.95 -16.55 1.20
N ARG A 44 19.45 -16.26 0.00
CA ARG A 44 20.21 -15.56 -1.07
C ARG A 44 20.37 -14.07 -0.75
N ILE A 45 20.96 -13.74 0.39
CA ILE A 45 21.28 -12.37 0.78
C ILE A 45 22.55 -11.93 0.03
N HIS A 46 22.53 -10.73 -0.56
CA HIS A 46 23.72 -10.17 -1.19
C HIS A 46 24.72 -9.69 -0.12
N PRO A 47 26.03 -9.90 -0.27
CA PRO A 47 27.03 -9.54 0.76
C PRO A 47 26.94 -8.08 1.21
N THR A 48 26.69 -7.13 0.30
CA THR A 48 26.54 -5.70 0.64
C THR A 48 25.28 -5.39 1.47
N ARG A 49 24.33 -6.32 1.54
CA ARG A 49 23.06 -6.19 2.29
C ARG A 49 23.08 -7.01 3.60
N LEU A 50 24.17 -7.71 3.88
CA LEU A 50 24.28 -8.52 5.10
C LEU A 50 24.10 -7.71 6.40
N PRO A 51 24.67 -6.49 6.57
CA PRO A 51 24.41 -5.69 7.75
C PRO A 51 22.93 -5.37 7.96
N MET A 52 22.21 -5.06 6.88
CA MET A 52 20.77 -4.82 6.92
C MET A 52 20.00 -6.09 7.33
N ALA A 53 20.34 -7.23 6.73
CA ALA A 53 19.70 -8.51 7.06
C ALA A 53 19.93 -8.92 8.53
N ILE A 54 21.13 -8.70 9.08
CA ILE A 54 21.45 -8.93 10.49
C ILE A 54 20.61 -7.99 11.36
N MET A 55 20.54 -6.70 11.03
CA MET A 55 19.73 -5.72 11.77
C MET A 55 18.25 -6.16 11.82
N ILE A 56 17.68 -6.59 10.68
CA ILE A 56 16.31 -7.12 10.62
C ILE A 56 16.19 -8.35 11.54
N GLY A 57 17.18 -9.25 11.53
CA GLY A 57 17.23 -10.41 12.41
C GLY A 57 17.20 -10.02 13.89
N CYS A 58 18.02 -9.05 14.32
CA CYS A 58 18.00 -8.53 15.68
C CYS A 58 16.64 -7.91 16.05
N CYS A 59 16.08 -7.08 15.17
CA CYS A 59 14.73 -6.52 15.37
C CYS A 59 13.69 -7.63 15.52
N SER A 60 13.79 -8.70 14.73
CA SER A 60 12.80 -9.79 14.74
C SER A 60 12.74 -10.56 16.06
N VAL A 61 13.85 -10.67 16.78
CA VAL A 61 13.90 -11.24 18.13
C VAL A 61 13.14 -10.33 19.11
N ILE A 62 13.43 -9.03 19.09
CA ILE A 62 12.74 -8.03 19.93
C ILE A 62 11.25 -8.02 19.65
N ASN A 63 10.86 -8.00 18.36
CA ASN A 63 9.47 -8.03 17.95
C ASN A 63 8.75 -9.30 18.41
N SER A 64 9.44 -10.44 18.44
CA SER A 64 8.87 -11.69 18.94
C SER A 64 8.56 -11.62 20.44
N CYS A 65 9.48 -11.07 21.24
CA CYS A 65 9.26 -10.86 22.67
C CYS A 65 8.11 -9.88 22.94
N LEU A 66 8.10 -8.74 22.25
CA LEU A 66 7.03 -7.73 22.40
C LEU A 66 5.68 -8.24 21.90
N SER A 67 5.68 -9.04 20.82
CA SER A 67 4.48 -9.73 20.34
C SER A 67 3.89 -10.68 21.36
N ALA A 68 4.74 -11.43 22.08
CA ALA A 68 4.31 -12.31 23.16
C ALA A 68 3.66 -11.51 24.29
N ILE A 69 4.27 -10.39 24.69
CA ILE A 69 3.72 -9.48 25.71
C ILE A 69 2.36 -8.93 25.25
N GLN A 70 2.26 -8.44 24.01
CA GLN A 70 0.97 -7.94 23.48
C GLN A 70 -0.09 -9.05 23.48
N THR A 71 0.28 -10.26 23.10
CA THR A 71 -0.63 -11.41 23.12
C THR A 71 -1.14 -11.67 24.53
N LEU A 72 -0.26 -11.70 25.51
CA LEU A 72 -0.65 -11.90 26.92
C LEU A 72 -1.57 -10.80 27.44
N CYS A 73 -1.30 -9.53 27.08
CA CYS A 73 -2.04 -8.39 27.63
C CYS A 73 -3.34 -8.08 26.83
N TYR A 74 -3.36 -8.27 25.52
CA TYR A 74 -4.41 -7.73 24.64
C TYR A 74 -5.13 -8.77 23.78
N GLU A 75 -4.71 -10.03 23.71
CA GLU A 75 -5.32 -11.03 22.80
C GLU A 75 -6.83 -11.17 23.03
N ARG A 76 -7.26 -11.23 24.30
CA ARG A 76 -8.69 -11.31 24.63
C ARG A 76 -9.45 -10.05 24.20
N THR A 77 -8.87 -8.87 24.40
CA THR A 77 -9.45 -7.59 24.03
C THR A 77 -9.54 -7.46 22.50
N ILE A 78 -8.45 -7.79 21.78
CA ILE A 78 -8.41 -7.77 20.32
C ILE A 78 -9.44 -8.76 19.74
N ARG A 79 -9.48 -9.99 20.24
CA ARG A 79 -10.42 -11.00 19.74
C ARG A 79 -11.87 -10.63 19.96
N ASN A 80 -12.19 -9.98 21.07
CA ASN A 80 -13.54 -9.59 21.42
C ASN A 80 -13.93 -8.20 20.88
N SER A 81 -12.99 -7.43 20.32
CA SER A 81 -13.31 -6.14 19.73
C SER A 81 -14.23 -6.29 18.52
N GLN A 82 -15.12 -5.34 18.33
CA GLN A 82 -16.00 -5.24 17.17
C GLN A 82 -15.72 -3.91 16.46
N PHE A 83 -15.89 -3.89 15.16
CA PHE A 83 -15.84 -2.64 14.41
C PHE A 83 -17.08 -1.81 14.78
N ASP A 84 -16.86 -0.59 15.23
CA ASP A 84 -17.96 0.35 15.55
C ASP A 84 -18.81 0.63 14.30
N ARG A 85 -18.12 0.81 13.18
CA ARG A 85 -18.70 0.91 11.82
C ARG A 85 -17.89 0.07 10.85
N PRO A 86 -18.51 -0.41 9.73
CA PRO A 86 -17.78 -1.11 8.69
C PRO A 86 -16.60 -0.29 8.18
N PRO A 87 -15.45 -0.92 7.88
CA PRO A 87 -14.28 -0.21 7.38
C PRO A 87 -14.51 0.38 5.97
N ILE A 88 -13.78 1.43 5.67
CA ILE A 88 -13.70 2.07 4.35
C ILE A 88 -12.37 1.67 3.72
N PHE A 89 -12.41 1.12 2.50
CA PHE A 89 -11.22 0.74 1.73
C PHE A 89 -11.01 1.71 0.56
N ILE A 90 -9.85 2.37 0.55
CA ILE A 90 -9.40 3.14 -0.61
C ILE A 90 -8.58 2.21 -1.50
N VAL A 91 -9.06 2.00 -2.71
CA VAL A 91 -8.50 1.09 -3.71
C VAL A 91 -8.14 1.83 -5.01
N GLY A 92 -7.35 1.22 -5.84
CA GLY A 92 -6.84 1.79 -7.10
C GLY A 92 -5.40 1.36 -7.34
N HIS A 93 -4.91 1.53 -8.54
CA HIS A 93 -3.53 1.16 -8.88
C HIS A 93 -2.51 1.95 -8.06
N TRP A 94 -1.30 1.41 -7.89
CA TRP A 94 -0.18 2.21 -7.40
C TRP A 94 -0.05 3.51 -8.19
N ARG A 95 0.20 4.59 -7.49
CA ARG A 95 0.37 5.94 -8.06
C ARG A 95 -0.89 6.57 -8.66
N SER A 96 -2.06 5.99 -8.47
CA SER A 96 -3.34 6.62 -8.87
C SER A 96 -3.74 7.82 -7.97
N GLY A 97 -3.00 8.09 -6.89
CA GLY A 97 -3.32 9.21 -5.98
C GLY A 97 -4.04 8.79 -4.70
N THR A 98 -4.18 7.49 -4.45
CA THR A 98 -4.82 6.94 -3.25
C THR A 98 -4.23 7.47 -1.94
N THR A 99 -2.95 7.89 -1.92
CA THR A 99 -2.35 8.53 -0.74
C THR A 99 -2.96 9.89 -0.45
N LEU A 100 -3.20 10.74 -1.47
CA LEU A 100 -3.87 12.02 -1.28
C LEU A 100 -5.27 11.82 -0.72
N LEU A 101 -6.04 10.91 -1.32
CA LEU A 101 -7.38 10.60 -0.85
C LEU A 101 -7.36 10.08 0.60
N HIS A 102 -6.40 9.22 0.95
CA HIS A 102 -6.23 8.72 2.32
C HIS A 102 -5.92 9.85 3.31
N GLU A 103 -5.05 10.80 2.93
CA GLU A 103 -4.78 12.00 3.73
C GLU A 103 -6.05 12.85 3.92
N LEU A 104 -6.84 13.08 2.85
CA LEU A 104 -8.10 13.84 2.95
C LEU A 104 -9.14 13.16 3.83
N MET A 105 -9.31 11.84 3.71
CA MET A 105 -10.19 11.06 4.59
C MET A 105 -9.71 11.09 6.04
N SER A 106 -8.39 11.14 6.26
CA SER A 106 -7.80 11.17 7.61
C SER A 106 -8.01 12.49 8.37
N LEU A 107 -8.45 13.54 7.66
CA LEU A 107 -8.80 14.81 8.30
C LEU A 107 -10.12 14.77 9.08
N ASP A 108 -10.96 13.77 8.82
CA ASP A 108 -12.21 13.59 9.56
C ASP A 108 -11.93 12.98 10.94
N PRO A 109 -12.22 13.68 12.03
CA PRO A 109 -11.94 13.20 13.38
C PRO A 109 -12.74 11.95 13.79
N ARG A 110 -13.78 11.59 13.03
CA ARG A 110 -14.58 10.37 13.26
C ARG A 110 -13.90 9.12 12.71
N MET A 111 -12.86 9.30 11.87
CA MET A 111 -12.15 8.24 11.19
C MET A 111 -10.80 7.98 11.84
N ALA A 112 -10.30 6.78 11.67
CA ALA A 112 -8.95 6.36 12.06
C ALA A 112 -8.31 5.56 10.91
N PHE A 113 -7.00 5.52 10.91
CA PHE A 113 -6.20 4.87 9.87
C PHE A 113 -4.94 4.26 10.50
N PRO A 114 -4.36 3.24 9.87
CA PRO A 114 -3.06 2.74 10.27
C PRO A 114 -1.98 3.78 9.93
N ASN A 115 -1.21 4.19 10.92
CA ASN A 115 -0.09 5.10 10.71
C ASN A 115 1.23 4.34 10.47
N ASN A 116 2.30 5.06 10.14
CA ASN A 116 3.60 4.45 9.86
C ASN A 116 4.11 3.58 11.03
N TYR A 117 3.92 4.02 12.28
CA TYR A 117 4.36 3.23 13.43
C TYR A 117 3.61 1.89 13.53
N GLU A 118 2.29 1.92 13.45
CA GLU A 118 1.43 0.75 13.59
C GLU A 118 1.68 -0.27 12.47
N VAL A 119 1.97 0.22 11.28
CA VAL A 119 2.30 -0.62 10.11
C VAL A 119 3.69 -1.23 10.23
N PHE A 120 4.68 -0.50 10.75
CA PHE A 120 6.04 -1.03 10.92
C PHE A 120 6.15 -2.03 12.07
N VAL A 121 5.27 -1.99 13.07
CA VAL A 121 5.31 -2.91 14.22
C VAL A 121 3.94 -3.51 14.55
N PRO A 122 3.26 -4.16 13.58
CA PRO A 122 1.85 -4.54 13.68
C PRO A 122 1.59 -5.58 14.79
N HIS A 123 2.61 -6.30 15.21
CA HIS A 123 2.51 -7.35 16.22
C HIS A 123 2.44 -6.84 17.66
N HIS A 124 2.85 -5.59 17.92
CA HIS A 124 3.04 -5.12 19.29
C HIS A 124 2.86 -3.63 19.52
N PHE A 125 2.29 -2.89 18.55
CA PHE A 125 2.14 -1.43 18.66
C PHE A 125 1.30 -0.97 19.86
N LEU A 126 0.39 -1.81 20.37
CA LEU A 126 -0.42 -1.48 21.55
C LEU A 126 0.44 -1.39 22.82
N VAL A 127 1.45 -2.23 22.98
CA VAL A 127 2.34 -2.24 24.16
C VAL A 127 3.58 -1.38 23.97
N SER A 128 4.10 -1.27 22.76
CA SER A 128 5.43 -0.68 22.51
C SER A 128 5.42 0.81 22.16
N ARG A 129 4.25 1.38 21.92
CA ARG A 129 4.11 2.75 21.42
C ARG A 129 4.84 3.78 22.28
N MET A 130 4.70 3.70 23.59
CA MET A 130 5.23 4.73 24.50
C MET A 130 6.76 4.86 24.45
N PHE A 131 7.47 3.77 24.15
CA PHE A 131 8.93 3.76 24.15
C PHE A 131 9.57 3.57 22.76
N LEU A 132 8.94 2.81 21.82
CA LEU A 132 9.50 2.62 20.49
C LEU A 132 9.08 3.70 19.49
N GLN A 133 7.91 4.30 19.60
CA GLN A 133 7.48 5.33 18.64
C GLN A 133 8.42 6.54 18.60
N PRO A 134 8.87 7.11 19.74
CA PRO A 134 9.87 8.19 19.74
C PRO A 134 11.19 7.77 19.10
N LEU A 135 11.63 6.52 19.31
CA LEU A 135 12.86 6.00 18.71
C LEU A 135 12.72 5.85 17.19
N ILE A 136 11.61 5.31 16.71
CA ILE A 136 11.35 5.19 15.26
C ILE A 136 11.29 6.57 14.61
N LEU A 137 10.70 7.57 15.28
CA LEU A 137 10.66 8.95 14.78
C LEU A 137 12.07 9.50 14.49
N LEU A 138 13.05 9.20 15.35
CA LEU A 138 14.44 9.61 15.15
C LEU A 138 15.14 8.89 13.98
N LEU A 139 14.65 7.72 13.60
CA LEU A 139 15.24 6.88 12.55
C LEU A 139 14.60 7.13 11.17
N LEU A 140 13.43 7.76 11.12
CA LEU A 140 12.74 8.03 9.86
C LEU A 140 13.43 9.14 9.06
N PRO A 141 13.62 8.96 7.74
CA PRO A 141 14.07 10.05 6.87
C PRO A 141 12.96 11.11 6.75
N PRO A 142 13.32 12.37 6.40
CA PRO A 142 12.32 13.45 6.30
C PRO A 142 11.32 13.25 5.15
N THR A 143 11.74 12.58 4.08
CA THR A 143 10.91 12.34 2.89
C THR A 143 10.97 10.88 2.46
N ARG A 144 9.95 10.47 1.71
CA ARG A 144 9.87 9.12 1.13
C ARG A 144 10.94 8.94 0.05
N PRO A 145 11.47 7.71 -0.13
CA PRO A 145 12.54 7.47 -1.10
C PRO A 145 12.09 7.65 -2.57
N MET A 146 10.80 7.46 -2.89
CA MET A 146 10.27 7.49 -4.24
C MET A 146 9.68 8.85 -4.67
N ASP A 147 9.50 9.78 -3.74
CA ASP A 147 8.88 11.10 -4.00
C ASP A 147 9.24 12.13 -2.93
N THR A 148 8.69 13.34 -3.02
CA THR A 148 8.94 14.44 -2.10
C THR A 148 7.97 14.50 -0.92
N MET A 149 7.09 13.48 -0.76
CA MET A 149 6.14 13.48 0.34
C MET A 149 6.84 13.29 1.68
N PRO A 150 6.41 14.02 2.73
CA PRO A 150 7.02 13.88 4.05
C PRO A 150 6.82 12.47 4.61
N MET A 151 7.79 12.00 5.37
CA MET A 151 7.71 10.74 6.10
C MET A 151 7.64 11.02 7.60
N ARG A 152 6.45 10.92 8.17
CA ARG A 152 6.19 11.13 9.61
C ARG A 152 5.49 9.91 10.19
N VAL A 153 5.67 9.70 11.47
CA VAL A 153 5.09 8.53 12.17
C VAL A 153 3.58 8.54 12.15
N GLU A 154 2.97 9.71 12.24
CA GLU A 154 1.52 9.90 12.36
C GLU A 154 0.77 9.84 11.02
N LEU A 155 1.50 9.93 9.89
CA LEU A 155 0.84 9.94 8.58
C LEU A 155 0.24 8.57 8.24
N PRO A 156 -0.89 8.56 7.51
CA PRO A 156 -1.55 7.34 7.08
C PRO A 156 -0.66 6.51 6.15
N GLN A 157 -0.67 5.20 6.34
CA GLN A 157 0.15 4.27 5.57
C GLN A 157 -0.66 3.09 5.04
N GLU A 158 -0.10 2.38 4.07
CA GLU A 158 -0.69 1.19 3.47
C GLU A 158 -0.65 0.01 4.46
N ASP A 159 -1.79 -0.58 4.69
CA ASP A 159 -1.94 -1.72 5.60
C ASP A 159 -1.32 -3.03 5.05
N ASP A 160 -1.15 -3.18 3.74
CA ASP A 160 -0.37 -4.29 3.16
C ASP A 160 1.11 -4.29 3.60
N PHE A 161 1.69 -3.16 4.02
CA PHE A 161 3.02 -3.17 4.64
C PHE A 161 3.00 -3.83 6.02
N ALA A 162 1.89 -3.72 6.76
CA ALA A 162 1.71 -4.53 7.96
C ALA A 162 1.62 -6.02 7.63
N LEU A 163 0.98 -6.42 6.52
CA LEU A 163 1.00 -7.79 6.04
C LEU A 163 2.42 -8.29 5.75
N CYS A 164 3.29 -7.45 5.15
CA CYS A 164 4.71 -7.77 4.98
C CYS A 164 5.37 -8.12 6.33
N ALA A 165 5.19 -7.25 7.32
CA ALA A 165 5.76 -7.43 8.66
C ALA A 165 5.15 -8.65 9.39
N MET A 166 3.90 -8.99 9.10
CA MET A 166 3.20 -10.16 9.65
C MET A 166 3.53 -11.48 8.93
N GLY A 167 4.28 -11.42 7.83
CA GLY A 167 4.59 -12.61 7.02
C GLY A 167 3.40 -13.11 6.19
N GLY A 168 2.33 -12.31 6.09
CA GLY A 168 1.12 -12.65 5.35
C GLY A 168 1.28 -12.59 3.82
N PRO A 169 0.31 -13.13 3.06
CA PRO A 169 0.31 -13.07 1.61
C PRO A 169 0.15 -11.64 1.11
N THR A 170 1.15 -11.13 0.37
CA THR A 170 1.13 -9.80 -0.23
C THR A 170 2.09 -9.74 -1.43
N PRO A 171 1.73 -9.05 -2.52
CA PRO A 171 2.61 -8.89 -3.68
C PRO A 171 3.91 -8.13 -3.36
N TYR A 172 3.97 -7.43 -2.24
CA TYR A 172 5.16 -6.71 -1.80
C TYR A 172 6.30 -7.63 -1.33
N ARG A 173 6.06 -8.91 -1.04
CA ARG A 173 7.10 -9.85 -0.59
C ARG A 173 8.25 -9.99 -1.58
N ARG A 174 7.96 -9.89 -2.89
CA ARG A 174 8.95 -9.86 -3.95
C ARG A 174 10.07 -8.84 -3.70
N ILE A 175 9.75 -7.69 -3.14
CA ILE A 175 10.70 -6.58 -2.93
C ILE A 175 11.87 -7.01 -2.03
N ALA A 176 11.67 -7.96 -1.12
CA ALA A 176 12.75 -8.47 -0.27
C ALA A 176 13.85 -9.16 -1.09
N PHE A 177 13.46 -9.91 -2.12
CA PHE A 177 14.35 -10.68 -2.98
C PHE A 177 14.05 -10.44 -4.47
N PRO A 178 14.33 -9.25 -5.01
CA PRO A 178 13.85 -8.82 -6.32
C PRO A 178 14.40 -9.65 -7.48
N ASN A 179 15.47 -10.41 -7.27
CA ASN A 179 16.10 -11.24 -8.30
C ASN A 179 15.64 -12.71 -8.27
N GLN A 180 14.74 -13.08 -7.37
CA GLN A 180 14.18 -14.43 -7.33
C GLN A 180 12.93 -14.51 -8.22
N PRO A 181 12.75 -15.63 -8.95
CA PRO A 181 11.48 -15.92 -9.60
C PRO A 181 10.36 -15.89 -8.56
N ASN A 182 9.32 -15.16 -8.85
CA ASN A 182 8.21 -15.07 -7.92
C ASN A 182 6.93 -14.66 -8.66
N ASP A 183 5.84 -15.28 -8.26
CA ASP A 183 4.50 -15.04 -8.77
C ASP A 183 3.62 -14.34 -7.74
N ASP A 184 4.21 -13.60 -6.79
CA ASP A 184 3.46 -12.87 -5.74
C ASP A 184 2.45 -11.87 -6.31
N TYR A 185 2.62 -11.43 -7.58
CA TYR A 185 1.63 -10.61 -8.27
C TYR A 185 0.29 -11.33 -8.49
N LEU A 186 0.26 -12.66 -8.51
CA LEU A 186 -0.99 -13.42 -8.57
C LEU A 186 -1.86 -13.20 -7.33
N GLN A 187 -1.27 -12.84 -6.21
CA GLN A 187 -1.98 -12.50 -4.96
C GLN A 187 -2.77 -11.17 -5.06
N LEU A 188 -2.65 -10.44 -6.18
CA LEU A 188 -3.50 -9.30 -6.49
C LEU A 188 -4.95 -9.70 -6.78
N ASP A 189 -5.19 -10.92 -7.26
CA ASP A 189 -6.53 -11.50 -7.31
C ASP A 189 -6.67 -12.52 -6.16
N ALA A 190 -7.59 -12.24 -5.24
CA ALA A 190 -7.79 -13.13 -4.09
C ALA A 190 -8.35 -14.51 -4.46
N ASP A 191 -8.93 -14.67 -5.66
CA ASP A 191 -9.38 -15.96 -6.16
C ASP A 191 -8.23 -16.86 -6.64
N ASN A 192 -7.04 -16.29 -6.88
CA ASN A 192 -5.83 -17.04 -7.18
C ASN A 192 -5.14 -17.61 -5.91
N LEU A 193 -5.59 -17.22 -4.72
CA LEU A 193 -5.01 -17.70 -3.48
C LEU A 193 -5.47 -19.13 -3.18
N GLU A 194 -4.54 -19.98 -2.78
CA GLU A 194 -4.88 -21.25 -2.16
C GLU A 194 -5.66 -21.01 -0.87
N GLN A 195 -6.51 -21.95 -0.48
CA GLN A 195 -7.34 -21.85 0.73
C GLN A 195 -6.53 -21.51 2.00
N ALA A 196 -5.32 -22.04 2.12
CA ALA A 196 -4.42 -21.75 3.24
C ALA A 196 -3.94 -20.29 3.22
N GLN A 197 -3.61 -19.78 2.03
CA GLN A 197 -3.19 -18.39 1.82
C GLN A 197 -4.34 -17.41 2.05
N GLU A 198 -5.53 -17.71 1.55
CA GLU A 198 -6.74 -16.91 1.80
C GLU A 198 -7.05 -16.82 3.30
N THR A 199 -6.97 -17.96 3.99
CA THR A 199 -7.19 -18.03 5.44
C THR A 199 -6.15 -17.20 6.20
N GLU A 200 -4.88 -17.26 5.79
CA GLU A 200 -3.81 -16.51 6.43
C GLU A 200 -3.94 -15.00 6.15
N LEU A 201 -4.30 -14.62 4.93
CA LEU A 201 -4.58 -13.22 4.56
C LEU A 201 -5.69 -12.65 5.45
N PHE A 202 -6.82 -13.36 5.56
CA PHE A 202 -7.92 -12.95 6.42
C PHE A 202 -7.51 -12.83 7.88
N LYS A 203 -6.78 -13.82 8.43
CA LYS A 203 -6.30 -13.79 9.82
C LYS A 203 -5.41 -12.58 10.09
N CYS A 204 -4.46 -12.28 9.20
CA CYS A 204 -3.56 -11.14 9.34
C CYS A 204 -4.34 -9.83 9.32
N LEU A 205 -5.18 -9.61 8.29
CA LEU A 205 -5.99 -8.39 8.17
C LEU A 205 -6.93 -8.23 9.37
N ASN A 206 -7.70 -9.25 9.70
CA ASN A 206 -8.67 -9.18 10.80
C ASN A 206 -7.98 -8.93 12.16
N LYS A 207 -6.84 -9.57 12.43
CA LYS A 207 -6.09 -9.33 13.66
C LYS A 207 -5.56 -7.90 13.73
N PHE A 208 -4.98 -7.41 12.64
CA PHE A 208 -4.43 -6.05 12.56
C PHE A 208 -5.54 -4.99 12.70
N TYR A 209 -6.65 -5.12 11.96
CA TYR A 209 -7.76 -4.17 12.01
C TYR A 209 -8.46 -4.15 13.37
N ARG A 210 -8.64 -5.31 14.01
CA ARG A 210 -9.16 -5.39 15.38
C ARG A 210 -8.21 -4.73 16.39
N ALA A 211 -6.91 -4.87 16.23
CA ALA A 211 -5.94 -4.18 17.09
C ALA A 211 -6.00 -2.66 16.88
N LEU A 212 -6.17 -2.17 15.64
CA LEU A 212 -6.42 -0.76 15.35
C LEU A 212 -7.72 -0.26 15.99
N THR A 213 -8.80 -1.07 15.93
CA THR A 213 -10.08 -0.74 16.58
C THR A 213 -9.92 -0.61 18.10
N VAL A 214 -9.20 -1.54 18.74
CA VAL A 214 -8.86 -1.43 20.19
C VAL A 214 -8.13 -0.12 20.49
N ARG A 215 -7.26 0.30 19.58
CA ARG A 215 -6.43 1.51 19.74
C ARG A 215 -7.20 2.79 19.54
N HIS A 216 -8.03 2.86 18.50
CA HIS A 216 -8.59 4.11 18.00
C HIS A 216 -10.07 4.31 18.32
N GLN A 217 -10.86 3.22 18.43
CA GLN A 217 -12.32 3.25 18.70
C GLN A 217 -13.07 4.17 17.72
N LYS A 218 -12.75 4.09 16.43
CA LYS A 218 -13.29 4.90 15.33
C LYS A 218 -13.45 4.04 14.09
N GLN A 219 -14.23 4.52 13.11
CA GLN A 219 -14.31 3.90 11.82
C GLN A 219 -12.95 3.89 11.12
N LEU A 220 -12.52 2.72 10.63
CA LEU A 220 -11.23 2.57 9.98
C LEU A 220 -11.31 2.97 8.50
N VAL A 221 -10.35 3.79 8.07
CA VAL A 221 -10.04 4.04 6.66
C VAL A 221 -8.73 3.33 6.33
N LEU A 222 -8.81 2.37 5.45
CA LEU A 222 -7.73 1.46 5.07
C LEU A 222 -7.37 1.70 3.62
N LYS A 223 -6.09 1.70 3.29
CA LYS A 223 -5.65 1.97 1.92
C LYS A 223 -4.51 1.05 1.53
N SER A 224 -4.75 0.28 0.48
CA SER A 224 -3.68 -0.46 -0.18
C SER A 224 -4.04 -0.76 -1.63
N PRO A 225 -3.15 -0.49 -2.59
CA PRO A 225 -3.40 -0.84 -3.99
C PRO A 225 -3.74 -2.33 -4.21
N PRO A 226 -3.10 -3.31 -3.54
CA PRO A 226 -3.49 -4.71 -3.65
C PRO A 226 -4.94 -5.02 -3.31
N HIS A 227 -5.60 -4.22 -2.49
CA HIS A 227 -7.03 -4.40 -2.17
C HIS A 227 -7.94 -4.20 -3.36
N THR A 228 -7.49 -3.55 -4.43
CA THR A 228 -8.25 -3.36 -5.67
C THR A 228 -8.72 -4.70 -6.26
N GLY A 229 -7.86 -5.69 -6.28
CA GLY A 229 -8.23 -7.04 -6.75
C GLY A 229 -8.82 -7.95 -5.67
N ARG A 230 -9.16 -7.42 -4.50
CA ARG A 230 -9.68 -8.20 -3.35
C ARG A 230 -11.03 -7.71 -2.86
N ILE A 231 -11.72 -6.81 -3.59
CA ILE A 231 -12.92 -6.12 -3.11
C ILE A 231 -14.05 -7.07 -2.72
N ALA A 232 -14.32 -8.12 -3.51
CA ALA A 232 -15.36 -9.12 -3.17
C ALA A 232 -15.04 -9.89 -1.89
N LYS A 233 -13.77 -10.28 -1.68
CA LYS A 233 -13.36 -10.98 -0.46
C LYS A 233 -13.43 -10.05 0.75
N LEU A 234 -12.98 -8.80 0.60
CA LEU A 234 -13.06 -7.80 1.68
C LEU A 234 -14.51 -7.49 2.05
N ALA A 235 -15.42 -7.37 1.08
CA ALA A 235 -16.85 -7.19 1.34
C ALA A 235 -17.45 -8.39 2.08
N LYS A 236 -17.03 -9.62 1.73
CA LYS A 236 -17.45 -10.84 2.43
C LYS A 236 -16.90 -10.93 3.86
N TRP A 237 -15.62 -10.56 4.07
CA TRP A 237 -14.97 -10.66 5.37
C TRP A 237 -15.35 -9.52 6.33
N PHE A 238 -15.72 -8.37 5.78
CA PHE A 238 -16.12 -7.17 6.53
C PHE A 238 -17.48 -6.67 6.01
N PRO A 239 -18.59 -7.32 6.41
CA PRO A 239 -19.93 -6.97 5.93
C PRO A 239 -20.24 -5.48 6.11
N GLY A 240 -20.78 -4.87 5.07
CA GLY A 240 -21.08 -3.43 5.04
C GLY A 240 -19.85 -2.54 4.71
N ALA A 241 -18.68 -3.12 4.46
CA ALA A 241 -17.51 -2.36 4.05
C ALA A 241 -17.81 -1.45 2.85
N LYS A 242 -17.22 -0.25 2.86
CA LYS A 242 -17.34 0.74 1.79
C LYS A 242 -16.04 0.81 1.01
N PHE A 243 -16.11 1.07 -0.29
CA PHE A 243 -14.97 1.10 -1.20
C PHE A 243 -14.93 2.42 -1.98
N ILE A 244 -13.76 3.03 -2.05
CA ILE A 244 -13.52 4.23 -2.86
C ILE A 244 -12.43 3.86 -3.87
N HIS A 245 -12.81 3.72 -5.14
CA HIS A 245 -11.86 3.43 -6.21
C HIS A 245 -11.38 4.71 -6.86
N LEU A 246 -10.06 4.86 -6.96
CA LEU A 246 -9.42 6.00 -7.59
C LEU A 246 -8.68 5.57 -8.86
N SER A 247 -9.17 6.02 -10.01
CA SER A 247 -8.49 5.87 -11.30
C SER A 247 -7.60 7.08 -11.60
N ARG A 248 -6.65 6.93 -12.53
CA ARG A 248 -5.75 7.98 -13.00
C ARG A 248 -5.31 7.70 -14.43
N ASP A 249 -5.03 8.77 -15.20
CA ASP A 249 -4.48 8.68 -16.56
C ASP A 249 -3.21 7.80 -16.57
N PRO A 250 -3.21 6.71 -17.37
CA PRO A 250 -2.06 5.81 -17.51
C PRO A 250 -0.78 6.53 -17.93
N ASN A 251 -0.87 7.59 -18.70
CA ASN A 251 0.28 8.39 -19.15
C ASN A 251 1.01 9.06 -17.99
N GLN A 252 0.33 9.32 -16.88
CA GLN A 252 0.93 9.83 -15.64
C GLN A 252 1.22 8.72 -14.63
N LEU A 253 0.38 7.68 -14.60
CA LEU A 253 0.44 6.60 -13.65
C LEU A 253 1.64 5.67 -13.92
N VAL A 254 1.83 5.23 -15.18
CA VAL A 254 2.86 4.22 -15.53
C VAL A 254 4.28 4.72 -15.26
N PRO A 255 4.72 5.91 -15.72
CA PRO A 255 6.07 6.41 -15.42
C PRO A 255 6.32 6.56 -13.91
N SER A 256 5.28 6.96 -13.17
CA SER A 256 5.36 7.07 -11.71
C SER A 256 5.46 5.70 -11.03
N THR A 257 4.83 4.66 -11.60
CA THR A 257 4.90 3.28 -11.11
C THR A 257 6.25 2.64 -11.38
N ILE A 258 6.86 2.92 -12.55
CA ILE A 258 8.23 2.50 -12.87
C ILE A 258 9.18 3.01 -11.78
N ARG A 259 9.15 4.32 -11.49
CA ARG A 259 9.97 4.92 -10.43
C ARG A 259 9.72 4.31 -9.05
N LEU A 260 8.46 4.02 -8.74
CA LEU A 260 8.09 3.39 -7.47
C LEU A 260 8.81 2.04 -7.31
N TRP A 261 8.67 1.15 -8.28
CA TRP A 261 9.26 -0.18 -8.21
C TRP A 261 10.77 -0.15 -8.19
N GLN A 262 11.41 0.64 -9.08
CA GLN A 262 12.87 0.81 -9.07
C GLN A 262 13.37 1.27 -7.70
N THR A 263 12.70 2.24 -7.09
CA THR A 263 13.08 2.78 -5.78
C THR A 263 12.86 1.78 -4.66
N LEU A 264 11.70 1.11 -4.62
CA LEU A 264 11.42 0.13 -3.57
C LEU A 264 12.39 -1.04 -3.61
N ASP A 265 12.66 -1.59 -4.78
CA ASP A 265 13.60 -2.70 -4.96
C ASP A 265 15.03 -2.31 -4.56
N GLN A 266 15.44 -1.09 -4.87
CA GLN A 266 16.75 -0.57 -4.48
C GLN A 266 16.88 -0.39 -2.97
N VAL A 267 15.82 0.13 -2.32
CA VAL A 267 15.86 0.56 -0.93
C VAL A 267 15.51 -0.57 0.05
N GLN A 268 14.50 -1.38 -0.28
CA GLN A 268 13.93 -2.38 0.65
C GLN A 268 14.53 -3.78 0.48
N GLY A 269 15.13 -4.07 -0.69
CA GLY A 269 15.62 -5.41 -1.00
C GLY A 269 16.87 -5.82 -0.21
N VAL A 270 16.92 -7.08 0.23
CA VAL A 270 18.13 -7.71 0.77
C VAL A 270 19.09 -8.17 -0.34
N GLN A 271 18.75 -7.81 -1.57
CA GLN A 271 19.57 -7.92 -2.78
C GLN A 271 19.47 -6.62 -3.57
N PRO A 272 20.53 -6.14 -4.26
CA PRO A 272 20.41 -5.15 -5.32
C PRO A 272 19.60 -5.73 -6.48
N ALA A 273 18.59 -5.02 -6.95
CA ALA A 273 17.78 -5.46 -8.09
C ALA A 273 18.63 -5.52 -9.38
N LYS A 274 18.43 -6.59 -10.16
CA LYS A 274 19.16 -6.89 -11.41
C LYS A 274 18.18 -7.29 -12.50
N TYR A 275 17.23 -6.44 -12.83
CA TYR A 275 16.33 -6.64 -13.95
C TYR A 275 16.47 -5.50 -14.96
N ASP A 276 16.11 -5.77 -16.21
CA ASP A 276 16.04 -4.78 -17.28
C ASP A 276 14.68 -4.06 -17.31
N GLY A 277 14.58 -3.11 -18.22
CA GLY A 277 13.35 -2.33 -18.38
C GLY A 277 12.19 -3.13 -18.92
N ASP A 278 12.43 -4.07 -19.81
CA ASP A 278 11.39 -4.91 -20.42
C ASP A 278 10.75 -5.81 -19.38
N TRP A 279 11.54 -6.37 -18.45
CA TRP A 279 11.03 -7.14 -17.33
C TRP A 279 10.12 -6.30 -16.42
N LEU A 280 10.54 -5.06 -16.10
CA LEU A 280 9.76 -4.20 -15.23
C LEU A 280 8.44 -3.77 -15.87
N LEU A 281 8.45 -3.45 -17.16
CA LEU A 281 7.24 -3.12 -17.91
C LEU A 281 6.29 -4.31 -17.96
N GLU A 282 6.81 -5.52 -18.21
CA GLU A 282 6.01 -6.74 -18.20
C GLU A 282 5.42 -7.03 -16.81
N TYR A 283 6.19 -6.79 -15.74
CA TYR A 283 5.70 -6.91 -14.37
C TYR A 283 4.56 -5.92 -14.09
N ILE A 284 4.69 -4.65 -14.51
CA ILE A 284 3.64 -3.64 -14.37
C ILE A 284 2.38 -4.03 -15.16
N ARG A 285 2.55 -4.55 -16.38
CA ARG A 285 1.45 -5.03 -17.22
C ARG A 285 0.68 -6.16 -16.54
N LYS A 286 1.39 -7.19 -16.07
CA LYS A 286 0.79 -8.34 -15.37
C LYS A 286 0.05 -7.91 -14.09
N ASN A 287 0.65 -7.02 -13.31
CA ASN A 287 0.00 -6.48 -12.12
C ASN A 287 -1.33 -5.80 -12.47
N LYS A 288 -1.35 -4.95 -13.53
CA LYS A 288 -2.56 -4.29 -14.01
C LYS A 288 -3.61 -5.32 -14.43
N GLU A 289 -3.22 -6.30 -15.23
CA GLU A 289 -4.15 -7.31 -15.77
C GLU A 289 -4.81 -8.13 -14.66
N ILE A 290 -4.03 -8.64 -13.72
CA ILE A 290 -4.57 -9.43 -12.60
C ILE A 290 -5.45 -8.55 -11.71
N MET A 291 -4.96 -7.40 -11.30
CA MET A 291 -5.67 -6.49 -10.39
C MET A 291 -7.00 -6.00 -10.99
N TYR A 292 -6.98 -5.50 -12.22
CA TYR A 292 -8.18 -4.95 -12.85
C TYR A 292 -9.07 -6.03 -13.46
N GLY A 293 -8.53 -7.18 -13.84
CA GLY A 293 -9.33 -8.35 -14.21
C GLY A 293 -10.23 -8.78 -13.05
N SER A 294 -9.68 -8.87 -11.84
CA SER A 294 -10.44 -9.14 -10.63
C SER A 294 -11.41 -8.00 -10.29
N TYR A 295 -10.92 -6.76 -10.24
CA TYR A 295 -11.74 -5.60 -9.89
C TYR A 295 -12.99 -5.46 -10.78
N LEU A 296 -12.82 -5.52 -12.10
CA LEU A 296 -13.92 -5.37 -13.05
C LEU A 296 -14.93 -6.51 -12.99
N ARG A 297 -14.48 -7.73 -12.70
CA ARG A 297 -15.34 -8.88 -12.44
C ARG A 297 -16.18 -8.67 -11.18
N ASP A 298 -15.57 -8.17 -10.12
CA ASP A 298 -16.13 -8.20 -8.77
C ASP A 298 -16.92 -6.94 -8.42
N ARG A 299 -16.61 -5.77 -9.01
CA ARG A 299 -17.28 -4.51 -8.67
C ARG A 299 -18.79 -4.53 -8.90
N ALA A 300 -19.25 -5.27 -9.91
CA ALA A 300 -20.68 -5.41 -10.22
C ALA A 300 -21.46 -6.20 -9.17
N GLN A 301 -20.77 -6.90 -8.27
CA GLN A 301 -21.37 -7.67 -7.17
C GLN A 301 -21.61 -6.81 -5.92
N LEU A 302 -21.00 -5.62 -5.85
CA LEU A 302 -21.15 -4.73 -4.71
C LEU A 302 -22.43 -3.91 -4.82
N PRO A 303 -23.16 -3.70 -3.71
CA PRO A 303 -24.27 -2.75 -3.65
C PRO A 303 -23.82 -1.34 -4.04
N ALA A 304 -24.72 -0.56 -4.65
CA ALA A 304 -24.41 0.79 -5.14
C ALA A 304 -23.96 1.76 -4.04
N ASP A 305 -24.44 1.55 -2.81
CA ASP A 305 -24.05 2.33 -1.63
C ASP A 305 -22.71 1.89 -1.03
N GLN A 306 -22.06 0.84 -1.57
CA GLN A 306 -20.78 0.34 -1.08
C GLN A 306 -19.59 0.69 -1.96
N LEU A 307 -19.77 1.17 -3.18
CA LEU A 307 -18.67 1.51 -4.09
C LEU A 307 -18.90 2.87 -4.73
N VAL A 308 -17.89 3.73 -4.64
CA VAL A 308 -17.78 4.97 -5.41
C VAL A 308 -16.51 4.94 -6.26
N GLU A 309 -16.62 5.32 -7.53
CA GLU A 309 -15.49 5.43 -8.46
C GLU A 309 -15.27 6.91 -8.81
N ILE A 310 -14.04 7.41 -8.60
CA ILE A 310 -13.64 8.78 -8.92
C ILE A 310 -12.35 8.82 -9.71
N LYS A 311 -12.11 9.91 -10.42
CA LYS A 311 -10.84 10.15 -11.12
C LYS A 311 -9.92 11.05 -10.29
N PHE A 312 -8.64 10.75 -10.30
CA PHE A 312 -7.63 11.58 -9.61
C PHE A 312 -7.65 13.03 -10.11
N GLU A 313 -7.83 13.20 -11.40
CA GLU A 313 -7.86 14.52 -12.07
C GLU A 313 -9.03 15.37 -11.53
N GLU A 314 -10.20 14.75 -11.33
CA GLU A 314 -11.40 15.41 -10.78
C GLU A 314 -11.20 15.72 -9.29
N LEU A 315 -10.60 14.78 -8.52
CA LEU A 315 -10.28 15.00 -7.11
C LEU A 315 -9.33 16.19 -6.91
N VAL A 316 -8.37 16.37 -7.81
CA VAL A 316 -7.42 17.50 -7.72
C VAL A 316 -8.04 18.81 -8.24
N ALA A 317 -8.94 18.75 -9.24
CA ALA A 317 -9.60 19.91 -9.79
C ALA A 317 -10.61 20.52 -8.80
N ASP A 318 -11.42 19.70 -8.16
CA ASP A 318 -12.39 20.13 -7.13
C ASP A 318 -12.43 19.11 -5.97
N PRO A 319 -11.50 19.21 -5.02
CA PRO A 319 -11.44 18.27 -3.90
C PRO A 319 -12.69 18.29 -3.02
N LEU A 320 -13.32 19.46 -2.86
CA LEU A 320 -14.49 19.59 -1.99
C LEU A 320 -15.70 18.91 -2.59
N ALA A 321 -15.98 19.13 -3.88
CA ALA A 321 -17.08 18.47 -4.56
C ALA A 321 -16.88 16.94 -4.60
N GLN A 322 -15.68 16.46 -4.91
CA GLN A 322 -15.41 15.02 -4.96
C GLN A 322 -15.51 14.37 -3.58
N MET A 323 -15.00 15.00 -2.53
CA MET A 323 -15.16 14.50 -1.16
C MET A 323 -16.62 14.50 -0.71
N GLN A 324 -17.39 15.52 -1.06
CA GLN A 324 -18.83 15.55 -0.78
C GLN A 324 -19.54 14.38 -1.49
N THR A 325 -19.29 14.15 -2.77
CA THR A 325 -19.82 13.00 -3.52
C THR A 325 -19.51 11.67 -2.84
N ILE A 326 -18.27 11.46 -2.36
CA ILE A 326 -17.88 10.25 -1.63
C ILE A 326 -18.74 10.09 -0.37
N TYR A 327 -18.90 11.16 0.42
CA TYR A 327 -19.67 11.09 1.67
C TYR A 327 -21.15 10.81 1.43
N GLU A 328 -21.73 11.42 0.40
CA GLU A 328 -23.14 11.21 0.04
C GLU A 328 -23.39 9.79 -0.49
N GLN A 329 -22.60 9.32 -1.47
CA GLN A 329 -22.81 8.00 -2.07
C GLN A 329 -22.56 6.85 -1.11
N LEU A 330 -21.60 6.98 -0.22
CA LEU A 330 -21.25 5.93 0.75
C LEU A 330 -21.95 6.11 2.10
N GLU A 331 -22.81 7.11 2.25
CA GLU A 331 -23.54 7.41 3.48
C GLU A 331 -22.63 7.56 4.72
N LEU A 332 -21.53 8.30 4.58
CA LEU A 332 -20.52 8.45 5.63
C LEU A 332 -20.92 9.49 6.72
N GLY A 333 -22.10 10.09 6.59
CA GLY A 333 -22.59 11.14 7.45
C GLY A 333 -22.26 12.55 6.95
N GLU A 334 -22.40 13.55 7.82
CA GLU A 334 -22.25 14.95 7.41
C GLU A 334 -20.83 15.29 6.95
N PHE A 335 -20.70 15.80 5.72
CA PHE A 335 -19.45 16.26 5.14
C PHE A 335 -19.02 17.64 5.67
N GLU A 336 -19.97 18.51 5.99
CA GLU A 336 -19.69 19.90 6.41
C GLU A 336 -18.72 19.99 7.59
N SER A 337 -18.77 19.03 8.52
CA SER A 337 -17.84 18.97 9.65
C SER A 337 -16.37 18.81 9.25
N ASN A 338 -16.10 18.32 8.04
CA ASN A 338 -14.74 18.09 7.51
C ASN A 338 -14.34 19.09 6.41
N ARG A 339 -15.26 19.87 5.88
CA ARG A 339 -15.04 20.81 4.77
C ARG A 339 -13.91 21.81 5.06
N ASP A 340 -13.92 22.41 6.24
CA ASP A 340 -12.91 23.41 6.61
C ASP A 340 -11.53 22.80 6.82
N ASN A 341 -11.44 21.57 7.33
CA ASN A 341 -10.19 20.84 7.46
C ASN A 341 -9.55 20.59 6.09
N ILE A 342 -10.36 20.24 5.09
CA ILE A 342 -9.91 20.01 3.71
C ILE A 342 -9.43 21.32 3.07
N LYS A 343 -10.17 22.43 3.22
CA LYS A 343 -9.73 23.75 2.76
C LYS A 343 -8.36 24.12 3.33
N GLN A 344 -8.22 24.06 4.65
CA GLN A 344 -6.96 24.35 5.33
C GLN A 344 -5.81 23.42 4.91
N TYR A 345 -6.09 22.15 4.61
CA TYR A 345 -5.10 21.22 4.08
C TYR A 345 -4.52 21.72 2.76
N PHE A 346 -5.36 22.14 1.80
CA PHE A 346 -4.90 22.65 0.51
C PHE A 346 -4.22 24.01 0.63
N GLU A 347 -4.70 24.91 1.49
CA GLU A 347 -4.05 26.19 1.75
C GLU A 347 -2.61 26.02 2.28
N ARG A 348 -2.41 25.06 3.21
CA ARG A 348 -1.08 24.75 3.77
C ARG A 348 -0.17 24.02 2.77
N ARG A 349 -0.74 23.24 1.87
CA ARG A 349 0.03 22.46 0.90
C ARG A 349 0.63 23.31 -0.20
N GLY A 350 0.06 24.50 -0.49
CA GLY A 350 0.49 25.37 -1.58
C GLY A 350 0.34 24.69 -2.95
N ASP A 351 0.79 25.36 -4.00
CA ASP A 351 0.86 24.78 -5.34
C ASP A 351 1.89 23.66 -5.40
N HIS A 352 1.44 22.44 -5.14
CA HIS A 352 2.28 21.27 -5.39
C HIS A 352 2.54 21.19 -6.90
N LYS A 353 3.75 21.52 -7.34
CA LYS A 353 4.17 21.33 -8.73
C LYS A 353 3.87 19.91 -9.14
N LYS A 354 2.90 19.74 -10.06
CA LYS A 354 2.66 18.47 -10.73
C LYS A 354 3.98 18.04 -11.36
N ASN A 355 4.49 16.87 -11.00
CA ASN A 355 5.58 16.26 -11.77
C ASN A 355 5.01 15.92 -13.15
N GLU A 356 5.21 16.81 -14.12
CA GLU A 356 4.93 16.50 -15.51
C GLU A 356 5.96 15.46 -15.96
N ASN A 357 5.51 14.23 -16.08
CA ASN A 357 6.32 13.17 -16.65
C ASN A 357 6.34 13.37 -18.17
N LYS A 358 7.47 13.83 -18.72
CA LYS A 358 7.67 13.80 -20.17
C LYS A 358 7.79 12.34 -20.58
N LEU A 359 6.77 11.85 -21.29
CA LEU A 359 6.79 10.53 -21.91
C LEU A 359 7.77 10.55 -23.10
N ASN A 360 8.56 9.51 -23.24
CA ASN A 360 9.19 9.25 -24.52
C ASN A 360 8.19 8.52 -25.44
N PRO A 361 8.29 8.66 -26.77
CA PRO A 361 7.34 8.06 -27.71
C PRO A 361 7.24 6.53 -27.63
N GLU A 362 8.33 5.86 -27.21
CA GLU A 362 8.36 4.40 -27.06
C GLU A 362 7.50 3.94 -25.88
N LEU A 363 7.61 4.64 -24.73
CA LEU A 363 6.79 4.35 -23.56
C LEU A 363 5.32 4.71 -23.78
N GLU A 364 5.05 5.81 -24.49
CA GLU A 364 3.69 6.21 -24.85
C GLU A 364 3.02 5.13 -25.72
N SER A 365 3.70 4.68 -26.77
CA SER A 365 3.20 3.59 -27.62
C SER A 365 2.99 2.29 -26.84
N TRP A 366 3.86 2.00 -25.88
CA TRP A 366 3.72 0.83 -25.02
C TRP A 366 2.49 0.96 -24.11
N ILE A 367 2.24 2.15 -23.54
CA ILE A 367 1.05 2.43 -22.72
C ILE A 367 -0.21 2.25 -23.55
N ASP A 368 -0.26 2.83 -24.75
CA ASP A 368 -1.43 2.72 -25.63
C ASP A 368 -1.75 1.26 -25.99
N ALA A 369 -0.71 0.46 -26.25
CA ALA A 369 -0.89 -0.96 -26.57
C ALA A 369 -1.32 -1.82 -25.38
N ASN A 370 -0.88 -1.50 -24.15
CA ASN A 370 -1.06 -2.38 -22.98
C ASN A 370 -2.08 -1.86 -21.95
N TRP A 371 -2.53 -0.59 -22.08
CA TRP A 371 -3.49 0.03 -21.16
C TRP A 371 -4.78 0.47 -21.84
N HIS A 372 -4.99 0.06 -23.09
CA HIS A 372 -6.16 0.43 -23.88
C HIS A 372 -7.47 0.11 -23.16
N ASP A 373 -7.62 -1.12 -22.66
CA ASP A 373 -8.82 -1.58 -21.94
C ASP A 373 -9.08 -0.73 -20.68
N TYR A 374 -8.01 -0.38 -19.93
CA TYR A 374 -8.11 0.49 -18.76
C TYR A 374 -8.55 1.90 -19.17
N LYS A 375 -7.93 2.48 -20.22
CA LYS A 375 -8.32 3.77 -20.76
C LYS A 375 -9.81 3.80 -21.13
N GLN A 376 -10.25 2.80 -21.90
CA GLN A 376 -11.64 2.68 -22.31
C GLN A 376 -12.60 2.54 -21.11
N GLN A 377 -12.23 1.69 -20.13
CA GLN A 377 -13.06 1.38 -18.97
C GLN A 377 -13.27 2.57 -18.03
N PHE A 378 -12.26 3.43 -17.88
CA PHE A 378 -12.31 4.59 -16.99
C PHE A 378 -12.41 5.93 -17.75
N GLY A 379 -12.66 5.92 -19.07
CA GLY A 379 -12.89 7.12 -19.88
C GLY A 379 -11.65 8.01 -20.01
N TYR A 380 -10.48 7.41 -20.23
CA TYR A 380 -9.25 8.08 -20.63
C TYR A 380 -9.02 7.91 -22.14
N HIS A 381 -8.41 8.92 -22.78
CA HIS A 381 -8.16 8.94 -24.23
C HIS A 381 -6.66 8.86 -24.55
#